data_2f68aa0912e9d6eb962a5d1cdcb3b5e2
#
_entry.id   2f68aa0912e9d6eb962a5d1cdcb3b5e2
#
_cell.length_a   1.000
_cell.length_b   1.000
_cell.length_c   1.000
_cell.angle_alpha   90.00
_cell.angle_beta   90.00
_cell.angle_gamma   90.00
#
_symmetry.space_group_name_H-M   'P 1'
#
loop_
_entity.id
_entity.type
_entity.pdbx_description
1 polymer ?
#
loop_
_entity_poly.entity_id
_entity_poly.type
_entity_poly.pdbx_seq_one_letter_code
_entity_poly.pdbx_strand_id
1 'polypeptide(L)'
;MDDIQNRIAEIGKEIRETPYHKGTEHHIGRLRARLARLQDQIVERETKKGGGGGGGFAVKKHGDATVVLVGFPSVGKSTLLNSLTNANSRTAPYAFTTVTVIPGMMDYKGAKIQILDVPGLIEGASAGRGRGREVLSVVRSADLLLLISDAGREENFNRMNKELHLNGVRINTNRPLVSIKKTLKGGINITPLKKQNFDLTLVSDVAREFGYTNAEISIRGELELDELIDSFAKSRVYLPALYVVTKVDELPDIERGMREIRARGFIPVSAPRRVGLEDLKEAIWEKLGLLRVYLRNPETGVDQDHPLIIRSGNKLFDVAEKLGRDLGLAFESAKIWGPGAKFPGQQVSLKTQIQDGMEVTFV
;
A
#
# COMPACT_ATOMS: atom_id res chain seq x y z
N MET A 1 -22.82 3.26 17.69
CA MET A 1 -21.37 3.21 17.38
C MET A 1 -20.55 2.91 18.64
N ASP A 2 -20.93 3.46 19.77
CA ASP A 2 -20.24 3.28 21.04
C ASP A 2 -20.13 1.81 21.51
N ASP A 3 -21.15 0.98 21.23
CA ASP A 3 -21.17 -0.44 21.65
C ASP A 3 -20.06 -1.27 20.95
N ILE A 4 -19.81 -1.09 19.65
CA ILE A 4 -18.74 -1.83 18.95
C ILE A 4 -17.36 -1.34 19.38
N GLN A 5 -17.22 -0.04 19.64
CA GLN A 5 -15.95 0.53 20.11
C GLN A 5 -15.61 0.06 21.52
N ASN A 6 -16.61 0.03 22.40
CA ASN A 6 -16.45 -0.49 23.75
C ASN A 6 -16.02 -1.95 23.73
N ARG A 7 -16.66 -2.78 22.88
CA ARG A 7 -16.27 -4.20 22.68
C ARG A 7 -14.84 -4.35 22.15
N ILE A 8 -14.43 -3.51 21.21
CA ILE A 8 -13.04 -3.50 20.70
C ILE A 8 -12.06 -3.17 21.82
N ALA A 9 -12.39 -2.18 22.68
CA ALA A 9 -11.55 -1.79 23.80
C ALA A 9 -11.44 -2.90 24.85
N GLU A 10 -12.55 -3.56 25.17
CA GLU A 10 -12.61 -4.70 26.11
C GLU A 10 -11.78 -5.89 25.60
N ILE A 11 -11.98 -6.31 24.34
CA ILE A 11 -11.22 -7.39 23.74
C ILE A 11 -9.73 -7.03 23.68
N GLY A 12 -9.40 -5.78 23.30
CA GLY A 12 -8.02 -5.31 23.28
C GLY A 12 -7.36 -5.32 24.67
N LYS A 13 -8.13 -5.07 25.74
CA LYS A 13 -7.66 -5.19 27.12
C LYS A 13 -7.41 -6.67 27.47
N GLU A 14 -8.37 -7.54 27.20
CA GLU A 14 -8.27 -8.98 27.46
C GLU A 14 -7.06 -9.60 26.77
N ILE A 15 -6.80 -9.24 25.49
CA ILE A 15 -5.61 -9.72 24.76
C ILE A 15 -4.31 -9.26 25.45
N ARG A 16 -4.25 -8.04 25.99
CA ARG A 16 -3.04 -7.55 26.68
C ARG A 16 -2.81 -8.21 28.03
N GLU A 17 -3.89 -8.56 28.73
CA GLU A 17 -3.85 -9.20 30.07
C GLU A 17 -3.64 -10.70 30.00
N THR A 18 -3.90 -11.34 28.84
CA THR A 18 -3.73 -12.78 28.65
C THR A 18 -2.31 -13.10 28.19
N PRO A 19 -1.48 -13.81 28.98
CA PRO A 19 -0.16 -14.25 28.55
C PRO A 19 -0.23 -15.17 27.33
N TYR A 20 0.63 -14.95 26.34
CA TYR A 20 0.69 -15.78 25.15
C TYR A 20 1.55 -17.02 25.42
N HIS A 21 0.93 -18.20 25.38
CA HIS A 21 1.59 -19.50 25.40
C HIS A 21 0.69 -20.53 24.70
N LYS A 22 1.20 -21.74 24.46
CA LYS A 22 0.50 -22.76 23.67
C LYS A 22 -0.91 -23.07 24.19
N GLY A 23 -1.14 -23.00 25.52
CA GLY A 23 -2.46 -23.23 26.13
C GLY A 23 -3.46 -22.08 25.92
N THR A 24 -3.00 -20.85 25.67
CA THR A 24 -3.85 -19.67 25.42
C THR A 24 -3.92 -19.29 23.94
N GLU A 25 -3.19 -19.99 23.07
CA GLU A 25 -3.11 -19.69 21.64
C GLU A 25 -4.48 -19.67 20.96
N HIS A 26 -5.33 -20.67 21.20
CA HIS A 26 -6.69 -20.74 20.66
C HIS A 26 -7.58 -19.60 21.17
N HIS A 27 -7.48 -19.30 22.46
CA HIS A 27 -8.26 -18.20 23.06
C HIS A 27 -7.86 -16.85 22.46
N ILE A 28 -6.56 -16.55 22.43
CA ILE A 28 -6.02 -15.32 21.84
C ILE A 28 -6.32 -15.24 20.34
N GLY A 29 -6.24 -16.37 19.63
CA GLY A 29 -6.58 -16.44 18.20
C GLY A 29 -8.04 -16.03 17.94
N ARG A 30 -8.99 -16.55 18.73
CA ARG A 30 -10.40 -16.16 18.63
C ARG A 30 -10.64 -14.69 18.99
N LEU A 31 -9.98 -14.19 20.04
CA LEU A 31 -10.08 -12.77 20.42
C LEU A 31 -9.57 -11.84 19.32
N ARG A 32 -8.41 -12.14 18.72
CA ARG A 32 -7.85 -11.39 17.61
C ARG A 32 -8.75 -11.46 16.36
N ALA A 33 -9.30 -12.63 16.05
CA ALA A 33 -10.24 -12.82 14.94
C ALA A 33 -11.52 -12.01 15.15
N ARG A 34 -12.08 -12.02 16.37
CA ARG A 34 -13.25 -11.22 16.73
C ARG A 34 -12.98 -9.73 16.64
N LEU A 35 -11.82 -9.29 17.10
CA LEU A 35 -11.38 -7.88 16.98
C LEU A 35 -11.28 -7.47 15.51
N ALA A 36 -10.64 -8.28 14.66
CA ALA A 36 -10.52 -8.03 13.23
C ALA A 36 -11.89 -7.96 12.55
N ARG A 37 -12.81 -8.88 12.87
CA ARG A 37 -14.18 -8.84 12.36
C ARG A 37 -14.96 -7.59 12.77
N LEU A 38 -14.83 -7.14 14.02
CA LEU A 38 -15.46 -5.90 14.48
C LEU A 38 -14.90 -4.68 13.74
N GLN A 39 -13.60 -4.66 13.46
CA GLN A 39 -12.97 -3.64 12.61
C GLN A 39 -13.53 -3.67 11.19
N ASP A 40 -13.69 -4.85 10.58
CA ASP A 40 -14.33 -5.01 9.26
C ASP A 40 -15.76 -4.46 9.26
N GLN A 41 -16.57 -4.76 10.28
CA GLN A 41 -17.94 -4.25 10.40
C GLN A 41 -18.02 -2.73 10.48
N ILE A 42 -17.06 -2.09 11.17
CA ILE A 42 -16.98 -0.63 11.21
C ILE A 42 -16.77 -0.09 9.80
N VAL A 43 -15.80 -0.64 9.08
CA VAL A 43 -15.48 -0.22 7.71
C VAL A 43 -16.65 -0.45 6.75
N GLU A 44 -17.31 -1.61 6.81
CA GLU A 44 -18.49 -1.91 5.98
C GLU A 44 -19.69 -0.98 6.24
N ARG A 45 -19.90 -0.59 7.50
CA ARG A 45 -20.96 0.37 7.86
C ARG A 45 -20.70 1.77 7.31
N GLU A 46 -19.46 2.19 7.28
CA GLU A 46 -19.06 3.50 6.77
C GLU A 46 -19.17 3.56 5.24
N THR A 47 -18.79 2.49 4.55
CA THR A 47 -18.96 2.38 3.09
C THR A 47 -20.44 2.44 2.68
N LYS A 48 -21.34 1.88 3.49
CA LYS A 48 -22.79 1.91 3.22
C LYS A 48 -23.42 3.28 3.51
N LYS A 49 -22.89 4.07 4.45
CA LYS A 49 -23.40 5.42 4.76
C LYS A 49 -23.03 6.48 3.74
N GLY A 50 -22.00 6.23 2.91
CA GLY A 50 -21.51 7.16 1.89
C GLY A 50 -22.34 7.20 0.59
N GLY A 51 -23.56 6.65 0.55
CA GLY A 51 -24.55 6.84 -0.54
C GLY A 51 -24.13 6.32 -1.91
N GLY A 52 -24.75 5.26 -2.35
CA GLY A 52 -25.06 4.80 -3.71
C GLY A 52 -24.15 5.25 -4.87
N GLY A 53 -23.04 4.59 -5.03
CA GLY A 53 -22.17 4.73 -6.19
C GLY A 53 -20.79 4.23 -5.83
N GLY A 54 -20.37 3.11 -6.34
CA GLY A 54 -19.19 2.28 -6.09
C GLY A 54 -17.82 2.87 -5.72
N GLY A 55 -17.77 3.90 -4.91
CA GLY A 55 -16.57 4.56 -4.43
C GLY A 55 -16.70 4.89 -2.94
N GLY A 56 -16.38 3.91 -2.06
CA GLY A 56 -16.10 4.23 -0.66
C GLY A 56 -14.94 5.23 -0.60
N PHE A 57 -14.86 6.05 0.41
CA PHE A 57 -13.84 7.06 0.81
C PHE A 57 -12.49 7.08 0.04
N ALA A 58 -12.50 6.76 -1.23
CA ALA A 58 -11.32 6.74 -2.07
C ALA A 58 -10.96 8.18 -2.43
N VAL A 59 -9.79 8.61 -2.02
CA VAL A 59 -9.14 9.81 -2.54
C VAL A 59 -9.12 9.69 -4.06
N LYS A 60 -9.65 10.69 -4.77
CA LYS A 60 -9.59 10.69 -6.24
C LYS A 60 -8.11 10.67 -6.63
N LYS A 61 -7.69 9.58 -7.25
CA LYS A 61 -6.31 9.45 -7.72
C LYS A 61 -6.08 10.44 -8.85
N HIS A 62 -5.12 11.31 -8.67
CA HIS A 62 -4.63 12.22 -9.69
C HIS A 62 -3.20 11.80 -10.06
N GLY A 63 -2.95 11.61 -11.36
CA GLY A 63 -1.65 11.15 -11.85
C GLY A 63 -1.52 9.61 -11.88
N ASP A 64 -0.27 9.15 -12.01
CA ASP A 64 0.08 7.74 -12.25
C ASP A 64 0.17 6.93 -10.95
N ALA A 65 0.49 7.59 -9.82
CA ALA A 65 0.58 6.97 -8.51
C ALA A 65 0.30 7.98 -7.39
N THR A 66 -0.08 7.46 -6.20
CA THR A 66 -0.30 8.23 -4.99
C THR A 66 0.62 7.73 -3.87
N VAL A 67 1.41 8.64 -3.30
CA VAL A 67 2.33 8.44 -2.20
C VAL A 67 1.83 9.18 -0.97
N VAL A 68 1.76 8.53 0.18
CA VAL A 68 1.30 9.15 1.44
C VAL A 68 2.48 9.27 2.42
N LEU A 69 2.67 10.48 2.96
CA LEU A 69 3.66 10.75 3.99
C LEU A 69 3.09 10.39 5.37
N VAL A 70 3.87 9.60 6.10
CA VAL A 70 3.52 9.10 7.44
C VAL A 70 4.65 9.45 8.39
N GLY A 71 4.38 10.15 9.48
CA GLY A 71 5.41 10.52 10.45
C GLY A 71 4.85 11.37 11.57
N PHE A 72 5.58 11.44 12.67
CA PHE A 72 5.24 12.30 13.82
C PHE A 72 5.28 13.79 13.44
N PRO A 73 4.71 14.68 14.27
CA PRO A 73 4.87 16.12 14.08
C PRO A 73 6.32 16.55 14.05
N SER A 74 6.58 17.62 13.31
CA SER A 74 7.89 18.29 13.23
C SER A 74 9.06 17.44 12.66
N VAL A 75 8.79 16.26 12.13
CA VAL A 75 9.82 15.44 11.43
C VAL A 75 10.14 15.93 10.01
N GLY A 76 9.57 17.04 9.55
CA GLY A 76 9.88 17.64 8.26
C GLY A 76 9.06 17.16 7.08
N LYS A 77 7.87 16.53 7.28
CA LYS A 77 6.99 16.05 6.19
C LYS A 77 6.63 17.13 5.18
N SER A 78 6.10 18.25 5.63
CA SER A 78 5.66 19.35 4.74
C SER A 78 6.85 20.03 4.05
N THR A 79 8.01 20.11 4.70
CA THR A 79 9.25 20.60 4.08
C THR A 79 9.72 19.65 2.98
N LEU A 80 9.64 18.34 3.23
CA LEU A 80 9.97 17.31 2.23
C LEU A 80 8.98 17.35 1.05
N LEU A 81 7.67 17.46 1.31
CA LEU A 81 6.66 17.62 0.28
C LEU A 81 6.99 18.79 -0.64
N ASN A 82 7.26 19.97 -0.08
CA ASN A 82 7.60 21.17 -0.85
C ASN A 82 8.89 21.03 -1.67
N SER A 83 9.85 20.24 -1.18
CA SER A 83 11.12 19.99 -1.87
C SER A 83 11.02 18.97 -3.00
N LEU A 84 10.07 18.04 -2.91
CA LEU A 84 9.80 17.03 -3.94
C LEU A 84 8.83 17.52 -5.01
N THR A 85 8.03 18.53 -4.72
CA THR A 85 6.99 19.03 -5.61
C THR A 85 7.26 20.47 -6.03
N ASN A 86 6.77 20.87 -7.21
CA ASN A 86 6.94 22.23 -7.73
C ASN A 86 5.88 23.23 -7.18
N ALA A 87 5.08 22.81 -6.20
CA ALA A 87 3.95 23.60 -5.73
C ALA A 87 4.20 24.20 -4.36
N ASN A 88 3.85 25.48 -4.21
CA ASN A 88 3.43 26.01 -2.93
C ASN A 88 2.14 25.31 -2.54
N SER A 89 2.26 24.22 -1.76
CA SER A 89 1.16 23.35 -1.38
C SER A 89 0.12 24.14 -0.57
N ARG A 90 -1.02 24.42 -1.22
CA ARG A 90 -2.20 24.96 -0.54
C ARG A 90 -2.93 23.80 0.11
N THR A 91 -3.28 23.95 1.39
CA THR A 91 -4.19 23.02 2.08
C THR A 91 -5.50 22.93 1.32
N ALA A 92 -5.88 21.74 0.93
CA ALA A 92 -7.19 21.48 0.31
C ALA A 92 -8.01 20.55 1.23
N PRO A 93 -9.28 20.90 1.52
CA PRO A 93 -10.18 19.92 2.12
C PRO A 93 -10.40 18.81 1.11
N TYR A 94 -10.02 17.62 1.46
CA TYR A 94 -10.28 16.45 0.62
C TYR A 94 -11.77 16.12 0.69
N ALA A 95 -12.41 16.03 -0.47
CA ALA A 95 -13.82 15.69 -0.56
C ALA A 95 -14.10 14.39 0.21
N PHE A 96 -15.04 14.47 1.17
CA PHE A 96 -15.53 13.36 2.00
C PHE A 96 -14.64 12.91 3.18
N THR A 97 -13.58 13.63 3.55
CA THR A 97 -12.83 13.39 4.81
C THR A 97 -12.80 14.66 5.66
N THR A 98 -12.89 14.50 6.98
CA THR A 98 -12.64 15.59 7.95
C THR A 98 -11.13 15.85 8.14
N VAL A 99 -10.29 15.08 7.44
CA VAL A 99 -8.83 15.19 7.47
C VAL A 99 -8.37 16.22 6.44
N THR A 100 -7.68 17.24 6.90
CA THR A 100 -6.97 18.18 6.04
C THR A 100 -5.75 17.48 5.45
N VAL A 101 -5.72 17.34 4.13
CA VAL A 101 -4.60 16.75 3.40
C VAL A 101 -3.92 17.85 2.60
N ILE A 102 -2.60 17.86 2.57
CA ILE A 102 -1.80 18.77 1.76
C ILE A 102 -1.29 18.00 0.55
N PRO A 103 -1.86 18.19 -0.65
CA PRO A 103 -1.41 17.52 -1.85
C PRO A 103 -0.25 18.26 -2.51
N GLY A 104 0.68 17.52 -3.09
CA GLY A 104 1.69 18.01 -4.02
C GLY A 104 1.80 17.09 -5.22
N MET A 105 2.30 17.57 -6.34
CA MET A 105 2.56 16.77 -7.53
C MET A 105 4.06 16.76 -7.81
N MET A 106 4.64 15.59 -7.85
CA MET A 106 6.02 15.34 -8.22
C MET A 106 6.06 14.82 -9.65
N ASP A 107 6.79 15.54 -10.53
CA ASP A 107 7.09 15.07 -11.86
C ASP A 107 8.44 14.36 -11.86
N TYR A 108 8.45 13.08 -12.25
CA TYR A 108 9.68 12.27 -12.28
C TYR A 108 9.63 11.25 -13.42
N LYS A 109 10.64 11.27 -14.29
CA LYS A 109 10.76 10.36 -15.47
C LYS A 109 9.48 10.31 -16.33
N GLY A 110 8.77 11.43 -16.46
CA GLY A 110 7.52 11.54 -17.21
C GLY A 110 6.26 11.11 -16.42
N ALA A 111 6.40 10.56 -15.24
CA ALA A 111 5.27 10.23 -14.37
C ALA A 111 4.84 11.43 -13.51
N LYS A 112 3.53 11.54 -13.28
CA LYS A 112 2.92 12.47 -12.32
C LYS A 112 2.56 11.69 -11.06
N ILE A 113 3.35 11.88 -9.99
CA ILE A 113 3.17 11.18 -8.72
C ILE A 113 2.58 12.15 -7.71
N GLN A 114 1.35 11.87 -7.27
CA GLN A 114 0.69 12.65 -6.23
C GLN A 114 1.28 12.31 -4.87
N ILE A 115 1.75 13.31 -4.13
CA ILE A 115 2.26 13.13 -2.75
C ILE A 115 1.28 13.82 -1.80
N LEU A 116 0.86 13.09 -0.76
CA LEU A 116 -0.11 13.56 0.22
C LEU A 116 0.54 13.64 1.62
N ASP A 117 0.59 14.84 2.19
CA ASP A 117 0.89 15.01 3.62
C ASP A 117 -0.41 14.95 4.41
N VAL A 118 -0.51 14.00 5.34
CA VAL A 118 -1.67 13.78 6.20
C VAL A 118 -1.29 14.07 7.64
N PRO A 119 -1.52 15.31 8.12
CA PRO A 119 -1.21 15.69 9.50
C PRO A 119 -1.97 14.84 10.52
N GLY A 120 -1.31 14.46 11.62
CA GLY A 120 -1.96 13.76 12.74
C GLY A 120 -2.29 12.29 12.49
N LEU A 121 -1.77 11.68 11.41
CA LEU A 121 -2.01 10.29 11.05
C LEU A 121 -1.65 9.31 12.18
N ILE A 122 -0.57 9.53 12.89
CA ILE A 122 -0.09 8.64 13.95
C ILE A 122 -0.58 9.08 15.34
N GLU A 123 -0.73 10.37 15.61
CA GLU A 123 -1.16 10.86 16.91
C GLU A 123 -2.62 10.58 17.24
N GLY A 124 -3.48 10.49 16.24
CA GLY A 124 -4.92 10.28 16.43
C GLY A 124 -5.31 8.83 16.65
N ALA A 125 -4.47 7.88 16.26
CA ALA A 125 -4.76 6.47 16.38
C ALA A 125 -4.57 5.96 17.81
N SER A 126 -3.52 6.39 18.52
CA SER A 126 -3.25 6.00 19.91
C SER A 126 -4.16 6.68 20.94
N ALA A 127 -4.79 7.81 20.58
CA ALA A 127 -5.64 8.57 21.50
C ALA A 127 -7.11 8.12 21.54
N GLY A 128 -7.49 7.06 20.85
CA GLY A 128 -8.85 6.48 20.89
C GLY A 128 -9.97 7.39 20.33
N ARG A 129 -9.65 8.53 19.75
CA ARG A 129 -10.59 9.58 19.35
C ARG A 129 -11.03 9.51 17.87
N GLY A 130 -11.34 8.33 17.34
CA GLY A 130 -12.03 8.20 16.04
C GLY A 130 -11.24 8.59 14.78
N ARG A 131 -10.12 9.30 14.87
CA ARG A 131 -9.33 9.78 13.73
C ARG A 131 -8.51 8.68 13.04
N GLY A 132 -8.21 7.57 13.69
CA GLY A 132 -7.51 6.43 13.07
C GLY A 132 -8.21 5.87 11.84
N ARG A 133 -9.52 6.09 11.70
CA ARG A 133 -10.34 5.64 10.57
C ARG A 133 -10.18 6.50 9.33
N GLU A 134 -10.18 7.82 9.53
CA GLU A 134 -9.99 8.81 8.46
C GLU A 134 -8.62 8.63 7.82
N VAL A 135 -7.65 8.35 8.68
CA VAL A 135 -6.28 7.97 8.33
C VAL A 135 -6.23 6.74 7.44
N LEU A 136 -6.91 5.66 7.86
CA LEU A 136 -6.96 4.43 7.08
C LEU A 136 -7.61 4.64 5.71
N SER A 137 -8.57 5.55 5.58
CA SER A 137 -9.19 5.84 4.30
C SER A 137 -8.19 6.43 3.30
N VAL A 138 -7.33 7.35 3.77
CA VAL A 138 -6.27 7.94 2.95
C VAL A 138 -5.19 6.91 2.64
N VAL A 139 -4.74 6.16 3.65
CA VAL A 139 -3.72 5.09 3.47
C VAL A 139 -4.19 4.03 2.47
N ARG A 140 -5.48 3.68 2.46
CA ARG A 140 -6.06 2.73 1.50
C ARG A 140 -6.02 3.20 0.06
N SER A 141 -5.99 4.50 -0.18
CA SER A 141 -5.87 5.06 -1.52
C SER A 141 -4.42 5.18 -1.99
N ALA A 142 -3.45 5.01 -1.10
CA ALA A 142 -2.03 5.09 -1.42
C ALA A 142 -1.57 3.88 -2.25
N ASP A 143 -0.57 4.13 -3.09
CA ASP A 143 0.19 3.11 -3.78
C ASP A 143 1.53 2.84 -3.08
N LEU A 144 2.01 3.80 -2.27
CA LEU A 144 3.26 3.73 -1.48
C LEU A 144 3.15 4.59 -0.23
N LEU A 145 3.72 4.14 0.87
CA LEU A 145 3.90 4.93 2.08
C LEU A 145 5.36 5.39 2.23
N LEU A 146 5.57 6.66 2.59
CA LEU A 146 6.85 7.14 3.08
C LEU A 146 6.76 7.31 4.59
N LEU A 147 7.42 6.42 5.33
CA LEU A 147 7.54 6.51 6.78
C LEU A 147 8.71 7.43 7.11
N ILE A 148 8.42 8.54 7.78
CA ILE A 148 9.39 9.64 7.97
C ILE A 148 9.70 9.81 9.44
N SER A 149 10.99 9.78 9.77
CA SER A 149 11.54 10.16 11.07
C SER A 149 12.71 11.13 10.90
N ASP A 150 12.99 11.94 11.88
CA ASP A 150 14.18 12.77 11.91
C ASP A 150 15.41 11.96 12.37
N ALA A 151 16.59 12.43 12.01
CA ALA A 151 17.85 11.79 12.38
C ALA A 151 17.98 11.69 13.90
N GLY A 152 18.43 10.51 14.38
CA GLY A 152 18.55 10.21 15.80
C GLY A 152 17.26 9.76 16.49
N ARG A 153 16.16 9.61 15.75
CA ARG A 153 14.87 9.13 16.28
C ARG A 153 14.27 7.99 15.45
N GLU A 154 15.12 7.17 14.86
CA GLU A 154 14.68 6.08 13.97
C GLU A 154 13.87 5.00 14.69
N GLU A 155 13.89 4.93 16.02
CA GLU A 155 13.01 4.08 16.82
C GLU A 155 11.51 4.41 16.60
N ASN A 156 11.21 5.60 16.11
CA ASN A 156 9.85 5.99 15.71
C ASN A 156 9.28 5.10 14.61
N PHE A 157 10.14 4.52 13.75
CA PHE A 157 9.67 3.57 12.72
C PHE A 157 8.97 2.36 13.33
N ASN A 158 9.47 1.84 14.46
CA ASN A 158 8.84 0.73 15.16
C ASN A 158 7.46 1.10 15.71
N ARG A 159 7.31 2.34 16.20
CA ARG A 159 6.01 2.85 16.68
C ARG A 159 5.03 3.02 15.52
N MET A 160 5.47 3.60 14.40
CA MET A 160 4.67 3.74 13.18
C MET A 160 4.21 2.38 12.64
N ASN A 161 5.12 1.42 12.57
CA ASN A 161 4.82 0.07 12.10
C ASN A 161 3.76 -0.61 12.97
N LYS A 162 3.89 -0.52 14.30
CA LYS A 162 2.90 -1.06 15.24
C LYS A 162 1.54 -0.41 15.07
N GLU A 163 1.50 0.91 14.93
CA GLU A 163 0.26 1.65 14.78
C GLU A 163 -0.45 1.31 13.46
N LEU A 164 0.28 1.26 12.35
CA LEU A 164 -0.23 0.83 11.05
C LEU A 164 -0.75 -0.61 11.11
N HIS A 165 0.00 -1.50 11.75
CA HIS A 165 -0.38 -2.90 11.91
C HIS A 165 -1.68 -3.06 12.71
N LEU A 166 -1.82 -2.36 13.85
CA LEU A 166 -3.04 -2.36 14.68
C LEU A 166 -4.26 -1.86 13.90
N ASN A 167 -4.05 -0.95 12.97
CA ASN A 167 -5.09 -0.40 12.10
C ASN A 167 -5.32 -1.22 10.82
N GLY A 168 -4.73 -2.41 10.70
CA GLY A 168 -4.95 -3.33 9.58
C GLY A 168 -4.17 -3.02 8.32
N VAL A 169 -3.14 -2.17 8.41
CA VAL A 169 -2.19 -1.90 7.31
C VAL A 169 -0.98 -2.81 7.45
N ARG A 170 -0.67 -3.54 6.40
CA ARG A 170 0.48 -4.44 6.31
C ARG A 170 1.48 -3.84 5.32
N ILE A 171 2.66 -3.48 5.84
CA ILE A 171 3.69 -2.81 5.02
C ILE A 171 4.81 -3.78 4.67
N ASN A 172 5.26 -3.72 3.42
CA ASN A 172 6.35 -4.54 2.89
C ASN A 172 6.15 -6.05 3.09
N THR A 173 4.89 -6.50 3.18
CA THR A 173 4.52 -7.91 3.29
C THR A 173 3.56 -8.29 2.17
N ASN A 174 3.59 -9.55 1.78
CA ASN A 174 2.66 -10.09 0.79
C ASN A 174 1.38 -10.58 1.47
N ARG A 175 0.30 -10.64 0.71
CA ARG A 175 -0.93 -11.29 1.17
C ARG A 175 -0.68 -12.77 1.41
N PRO A 176 -1.20 -13.34 2.52
CA PRO A 176 -1.11 -14.76 2.76
C PRO A 176 -1.74 -15.57 1.62
N LEU A 177 -1.09 -16.66 1.23
CA LEU A 177 -1.56 -17.52 0.15
C LEU A 177 -2.63 -18.50 0.66
N VAL A 178 -3.79 -17.98 1.04
CA VAL A 178 -4.95 -18.72 1.51
C VAL A 178 -6.11 -18.51 0.54
N SER A 179 -6.72 -19.61 0.10
CA SER A 179 -7.95 -19.60 -0.71
C SER A 179 -9.11 -20.03 0.16
N ILE A 180 -10.17 -19.22 0.22
CA ILE A 180 -11.38 -19.49 1.00
C ILE A 180 -12.57 -19.48 0.06
N LYS A 181 -13.22 -20.65 -0.08
CA LYS A 181 -14.40 -20.83 -0.90
C LYS A 181 -15.58 -21.24 -0.02
N LYS A 182 -16.62 -20.41 0.02
CA LYS A 182 -17.87 -20.78 0.71
C LYS A 182 -18.55 -21.94 -0.02
N THR A 183 -19.06 -22.90 0.77
CA THR A 183 -19.85 -24.03 0.29
C THR A 183 -21.25 -24.00 0.92
N LEU A 184 -22.21 -24.69 0.32
CA LEU A 184 -23.58 -24.77 0.86
C LEU A 184 -23.69 -25.74 2.03
N LYS A 185 -22.88 -26.79 2.04
CA LYS A 185 -22.87 -27.88 3.03
C LYS A 185 -21.47 -28.48 3.17
N GLY A 186 -21.27 -29.31 4.18
CA GLY A 186 -20.02 -30.08 4.36
C GLY A 186 -19.10 -29.58 5.48
N GLY A 187 -19.50 -28.50 6.18
CA GLY A 187 -18.67 -27.94 7.25
C GLY A 187 -17.46 -27.18 6.74
N ILE A 188 -16.46 -26.98 7.60
CA ILE A 188 -15.21 -26.32 7.27
C ILE A 188 -14.16 -27.40 6.98
N ASN A 189 -13.75 -27.50 5.73
CA ASN A 189 -12.71 -28.41 5.27
C ASN A 189 -11.40 -27.64 5.04
N ILE A 190 -10.30 -28.05 5.67
CA ILE A 190 -9.01 -27.37 5.63
C ILE A 190 -8.00 -28.30 4.96
N THR A 191 -7.34 -27.77 3.93
CA THR A 191 -6.29 -28.49 3.19
C THR A 191 -4.99 -27.67 3.25
N PRO A 192 -4.09 -27.92 4.21
CA PRO A 192 -2.79 -27.30 4.24
C PRO A 192 -1.84 -28.03 3.27
N LEU A 193 -1.13 -27.27 2.40
CA LEU A 193 -0.08 -27.83 1.56
C LEU A 193 1.28 -27.89 2.26
N LYS A 194 1.41 -27.16 3.37
CA LYS A 194 2.58 -27.21 4.25
C LYS A 194 2.13 -27.39 5.71
N LYS A 195 2.99 -27.97 6.52
CA LYS A 195 2.77 -28.08 7.96
C LYS A 195 2.63 -26.67 8.55
N GLN A 196 1.67 -26.49 9.43
CA GLN A 196 1.44 -25.24 10.15
C GLN A 196 2.00 -25.34 11.57
N ASN A 197 2.39 -24.23 12.17
CA ASN A 197 2.89 -24.15 13.54
C ASN A 197 1.76 -24.10 14.58
N PHE A 198 0.51 -23.99 14.13
CA PHE A 198 -0.70 -23.99 14.97
C PHE A 198 -1.62 -25.17 14.61
N ASP A 199 -2.56 -25.46 15.51
CA ASP A 199 -3.55 -26.52 15.29
C ASP A 199 -4.56 -26.10 14.20
N LEU A 200 -4.92 -27.03 13.31
CA LEU A 200 -5.91 -26.78 12.26
C LEU A 200 -7.32 -26.51 12.82
N THR A 201 -7.63 -26.94 14.05
CA THR A 201 -8.87 -26.56 14.74
C THR A 201 -8.96 -25.05 14.93
N LEU A 202 -7.83 -24.36 15.15
CA LEU A 202 -7.77 -22.90 15.24
C LEU A 202 -8.22 -22.23 13.94
N VAL A 203 -7.89 -22.81 12.77
CA VAL A 203 -8.36 -22.28 11.47
C VAL A 203 -9.88 -22.34 11.39
N SER A 204 -10.50 -23.43 11.88
CA SER A 204 -11.95 -23.57 11.94
C SER A 204 -12.58 -22.53 12.88
N ASP A 205 -11.96 -22.30 14.03
CA ASP A 205 -12.46 -21.34 15.02
C ASP A 205 -12.38 -19.90 14.47
N VAL A 206 -11.25 -19.53 13.85
CA VAL A 206 -11.11 -18.25 13.18
C VAL A 206 -12.15 -18.08 12.05
N ALA A 207 -12.32 -19.11 11.22
CA ALA A 207 -13.31 -19.07 10.15
C ALA A 207 -14.74 -18.86 10.69
N ARG A 208 -15.11 -19.54 11.78
CA ARG A 208 -16.42 -19.38 12.47
C ARG A 208 -16.59 -17.95 13.01
N GLU A 209 -15.55 -17.37 13.61
CA GLU A 209 -15.60 -15.97 14.07
C GLU A 209 -15.88 -15.00 12.91
N PHE A 210 -15.42 -15.28 11.69
CA PHE A 210 -15.76 -14.52 10.48
C PHE A 210 -17.09 -14.93 9.83
N GLY A 211 -17.85 -15.83 10.45
CA GLY A 211 -19.19 -16.24 10.02
C GLY A 211 -19.21 -17.29 8.90
N TYR A 212 -18.12 -18.06 8.77
CA TYR A 212 -18.12 -19.22 7.88
C TYR A 212 -18.63 -20.45 8.64
N THR A 213 -19.71 -21.05 8.16
CA THR A 213 -20.27 -22.31 8.64
C THR A 213 -19.86 -23.48 7.75
N ASN A 214 -19.75 -23.23 6.45
CA ASN A 214 -19.32 -24.21 5.46
C ASN A 214 -18.31 -23.53 4.51
N ALA A 215 -17.12 -24.08 4.37
CA ALA A 215 -16.07 -23.56 3.50
C ALA A 215 -15.00 -24.61 3.19
N GLU A 216 -14.39 -24.47 2.02
CA GLU A 216 -13.13 -25.10 1.64
C GLU A 216 -12.01 -24.07 1.83
N ILE A 217 -11.01 -24.39 2.65
CA ILE A 217 -9.89 -23.51 2.97
C ILE A 217 -8.60 -24.21 2.56
N SER A 218 -7.88 -23.63 1.61
CA SER A 218 -6.58 -24.15 1.14
C SER A 218 -5.47 -23.19 1.55
N ILE A 219 -4.49 -23.69 2.29
CA ILE A 219 -3.34 -22.94 2.82
C ILE A 219 -2.09 -23.39 2.07
N ARG A 220 -1.49 -22.51 1.26
CA ARG A 220 -0.34 -22.85 0.39
C ARG A 220 1.02 -22.58 1.03
N GLY A 221 1.09 -21.72 2.05
CA GLY A 221 2.31 -21.34 2.78
C GLY A 221 2.28 -21.79 4.23
N GLU A 222 3.37 -21.62 4.93
CA GLU A 222 3.42 -21.60 6.38
C GLU A 222 2.94 -20.22 6.84
N LEU A 223 2.04 -20.16 7.81
CA LEU A 223 1.40 -18.93 8.27
C LEU A 223 1.68 -18.70 9.75
N GLU A 224 1.84 -17.45 10.10
CA GLU A 224 1.69 -16.98 11.47
C GLU A 224 0.21 -16.75 11.80
N LEU A 225 -0.13 -16.70 13.09
CA LEU A 225 -1.52 -16.50 13.55
C LEU A 225 -2.15 -15.21 12.99
N ASP A 226 -1.40 -14.13 12.96
CA ASP A 226 -1.89 -12.85 12.42
C ASP A 226 -2.16 -12.94 10.91
N GLU A 227 -1.33 -13.66 10.16
CA GLU A 227 -1.53 -13.88 8.72
C GLU A 227 -2.76 -14.76 8.45
N LEU A 228 -3.01 -15.77 9.31
CA LEU A 228 -4.23 -16.55 9.24
C LEU A 228 -5.46 -15.66 9.41
N ILE A 229 -5.48 -14.80 10.44
CA ILE A 229 -6.59 -13.88 10.69
C ILE A 229 -6.75 -12.88 9.54
N ASP A 230 -5.65 -12.34 9.03
CA ASP A 230 -5.64 -11.41 7.90
C ASP A 230 -6.21 -12.02 6.62
N SER A 231 -6.09 -13.34 6.44
CA SER A 231 -6.67 -14.05 5.28
C SER A 231 -8.19 -13.99 5.25
N PHE A 232 -8.84 -13.88 6.40
CA PHE A 232 -10.29 -13.76 6.53
C PHE A 232 -10.77 -12.31 6.58
N ALA A 233 -9.91 -11.39 7.03
CA ALA A 233 -10.27 -9.99 7.22
C ALA A 233 -10.27 -9.23 5.89
N LYS A 234 -11.42 -8.63 5.54
CA LYS A 234 -11.60 -7.87 4.29
C LYS A 234 -11.00 -6.47 4.34
N SER A 235 -10.82 -5.92 5.54
CA SER A 235 -10.33 -4.55 5.74
C SER A 235 -8.81 -4.42 5.66
N ARG A 236 -8.08 -5.52 5.51
CA ARG A 236 -6.61 -5.48 5.44
C ARG A 236 -6.09 -4.86 4.15
N VAL A 237 -5.11 -3.97 4.32
CA VAL A 237 -4.45 -3.26 3.22
C VAL A 237 -2.97 -3.62 3.22
N TYR A 238 -2.46 -4.04 2.06
CA TYR A 238 -1.05 -4.40 1.87
C TYR A 238 -0.41 -3.34 0.98
N LEU A 239 0.57 -2.63 1.51
CA LEU A 239 1.23 -1.53 0.83
C LEU A 239 2.75 -1.63 0.91
N PRO A 240 3.46 -1.27 -0.16
CA PRO A 240 4.89 -1.01 -0.07
C PRO A 240 5.14 0.22 0.79
N ALA A 241 6.29 0.26 1.47
CA ALA A 241 6.74 1.42 2.21
C ALA A 241 8.25 1.64 2.06
N LEU A 242 8.66 2.90 2.13
CA LEU A 242 10.05 3.33 2.26
C LEU A 242 10.23 4.06 3.59
N TYR A 243 11.41 3.88 4.20
CA TYR A 243 11.80 4.52 5.44
C TYR A 243 12.73 5.69 5.13
N VAL A 244 12.33 6.89 5.49
CA VAL A 244 13.04 8.13 5.16
C VAL A 244 13.49 8.82 6.44
N VAL A 245 14.79 9.07 6.57
CA VAL A 245 15.37 9.81 7.70
C VAL A 245 15.67 11.22 7.23
N THR A 246 14.94 12.19 7.78
CA THR A 246 15.07 13.62 7.47
C THR A 246 16.05 14.32 8.39
N LYS A 247 16.35 15.60 8.09
CA LYS A 247 17.20 16.48 8.87
C LYS A 247 18.63 15.95 9.08
N VAL A 248 19.15 15.23 8.08
CA VAL A 248 20.53 14.71 8.15
C VAL A 248 21.58 15.84 8.19
N ASP A 249 21.18 17.05 7.85
CA ASP A 249 21.98 18.26 7.97
C ASP A 249 22.21 18.74 9.43
N GLU A 250 21.43 18.22 10.39
CA GLU A 250 21.60 18.45 11.82
C GLU A 250 22.63 17.47 12.45
N LEU A 251 23.09 16.46 11.70
CA LEU A 251 24.09 15.51 12.17
C LEU A 251 25.49 16.14 12.27
N PRO A 252 26.30 15.81 13.30
CA PRO A 252 27.65 16.34 13.45
C PRO A 252 28.57 16.01 12.26
N ASP A 253 28.46 14.80 11.72
CA ASP A 253 29.14 14.33 10.50
C ASP A 253 28.09 13.80 9.54
N ILE A 254 27.74 14.63 8.56
CA ILE A 254 26.66 14.33 7.60
C ILE A 254 27.01 13.11 6.75
N GLU A 255 28.24 13.03 6.21
CA GLU A 255 28.63 11.95 5.31
C GLU A 255 28.63 10.59 6.01
N ARG A 256 29.22 10.55 7.19
CA ARG A 256 29.24 9.35 8.03
C ARG A 256 27.82 8.95 8.42
N GLY A 257 27.03 9.90 8.91
CA GLY A 257 25.63 9.65 9.31
C GLY A 257 24.77 9.12 8.16
N MET A 258 24.91 9.70 6.98
CA MET A 258 24.20 9.21 5.79
C MET A 258 24.60 7.78 5.41
N ARG A 259 25.88 7.44 5.50
CA ARG A 259 26.34 6.04 5.27
C ARG A 259 25.75 5.07 6.29
N GLU A 260 25.75 5.43 7.56
CA GLU A 260 25.18 4.60 8.64
C GLU A 260 23.65 4.41 8.49
N ILE A 261 22.92 5.46 8.08
CA ILE A 261 21.49 5.41 7.81
C ILE A 261 21.20 4.49 6.62
N ARG A 262 21.95 4.62 5.51
CA ARG A 262 21.82 3.75 4.34
C ARG A 262 22.13 2.28 4.66
N ALA A 263 23.14 2.02 5.48
CA ALA A 263 23.50 0.66 5.90
C ALA A 263 22.37 -0.05 6.67
N ARG A 264 21.47 0.72 7.31
CA ARG A 264 20.26 0.21 7.97
C ARG A 264 19.06 0.08 7.02
N GLY A 265 19.23 0.36 5.73
CA GLY A 265 18.18 0.28 4.72
C GLY A 265 17.25 1.49 4.71
N PHE A 266 17.64 2.61 5.31
CA PHE A 266 16.85 3.84 5.30
C PHE A 266 17.40 4.85 4.28
N ILE A 267 16.56 5.78 3.84
CA ILE A 267 16.92 6.80 2.86
C ILE A 267 17.18 8.12 3.61
N PRO A 268 18.44 8.58 3.70
CA PRO A 268 18.78 9.83 4.36
C PRO A 268 18.49 11.02 3.44
N VAL A 269 17.81 12.07 3.96
CA VAL A 269 17.52 13.28 3.21
C VAL A 269 17.68 14.55 4.05
N SER A 270 18.12 15.63 3.40
CA SER A 270 17.97 16.99 3.89
C SER A 270 17.18 17.80 2.85
N ALA A 271 15.94 18.11 3.17
CA ALA A 271 15.08 18.90 2.30
C ALA A 271 15.62 20.34 2.11
N PRO A 272 16.06 21.07 3.16
CA PRO A 272 16.63 22.41 3.02
C PRO A 272 17.91 22.44 2.17
N ARG A 273 18.78 21.45 2.31
CA ARG A 273 20.04 21.35 1.55
C ARG A 273 19.90 20.59 0.23
N ARG A 274 18.70 20.09 -0.08
CA ARG A 274 18.41 19.26 -1.27
C ARG A 274 19.30 18.02 -1.41
N VAL A 275 19.80 17.48 -0.30
CA VAL A 275 20.65 16.28 -0.27
C VAL A 275 19.79 15.05 -0.19
N GLY A 276 20.08 14.01 -0.99
CA GLY A 276 19.38 12.72 -1.00
C GLY A 276 17.97 12.74 -1.65
N LEU A 277 17.52 13.88 -2.20
CA LEU A 277 16.20 13.99 -2.83
C LEU A 277 16.10 13.17 -4.12
N GLU A 278 17.15 13.16 -4.95
CA GLU A 278 17.15 12.36 -6.18
C GLU A 278 17.19 10.85 -5.87
N ASP A 279 17.97 10.43 -4.88
CA ASP A 279 17.97 9.04 -4.39
C ASP A 279 16.57 8.63 -3.90
N LEU A 280 15.86 9.55 -3.21
CA LEU A 280 14.49 9.30 -2.74
C LEU A 280 13.51 9.21 -3.90
N LYS A 281 13.59 10.09 -4.92
CA LYS A 281 12.74 10.04 -6.11
C LYS A 281 12.94 8.71 -6.87
N GLU A 282 14.20 8.28 -7.02
CA GLU A 282 14.52 7.00 -7.66
C GLU A 282 13.95 5.82 -6.86
N ALA A 283 14.14 5.81 -5.54
CA ALA A 283 13.59 4.78 -4.68
C ALA A 283 12.05 4.72 -4.71
N ILE A 284 11.37 5.87 -4.81
CA ILE A 284 9.91 5.95 -5.00
C ILE A 284 9.52 5.31 -6.34
N TRP A 285 10.22 5.67 -7.43
CA TRP A 285 9.98 5.12 -8.76
C TRP A 285 10.10 3.60 -8.78
N GLU A 286 11.21 3.08 -8.28
CA GLU A 286 11.48 1.64 -8.20
C GLU A 286 10.44 0.91 -7.33
N LYS A 287 10.13 1.47 -6.15
CA LYS A 287 9.20 0.84 -5.20
C LYS A 287 7.76 0.83 -5.70
N LEU A 288 7.36 1.82 -6.50
CA LEU A 288 6.07 1.85 -7.20
C LEU A 288 6.03 0.89 -8.39
N GLY A 289 7.19 0.41 -8.85
CA GLY A 289 7.33 -0.46 -10.01
C GLY A 289 6.85 0.21 -11.30
N LEU A 290 7.11 1.51 -11.46
CA LEU A 290 6.71 2.25 -12.65
C LEU A 290 7.68 1.99 -13.80
N LEU A 291 7.14 1.87 -15.00
CA LEU A 291 7.86 1.66 -16.25
C LEU A 291 7.38 2.66 -17.30
N ARG A 292 8.28 3.07 -18.19
CA ARG A 292 8.00 3.93 -19.33
C ARG A 292 7.80 3.08 -20.58
N VAL A 293 6.76 3.36 -21.31
CA VAL A 293 6.50 2.79 -22.64
C VAL A 293 6.30 3.95 -23.61
N TYR A 294 7.02 3.94 -24.70
CA TYR A 294 6.94 4.96 -25.71
C TYR A 294 6.08 4.49 -26.89
N LEU A 295 5.07 5.25 -27.25
CA LEU A 295 4.31 4.98 -28.45
C LEU A 295 5.09 5.43 -29.67
N ARG A 296 5.24 4.52 -30.63
CA ARG A 296 5.90 4.81 -31.91
C ARG A 296 4.84 4.95 -33.00
N ASN A 297 4.74 6.15 -33.55
CA ASN A 297 3.92 6.40 -34.72
C ASN A 297 4.76 6.06 -35.98
N PRO A 298 4.22 5.31 -36.95
CA PRO A 298 4.94 4.99 -38.18
C PRO A 298 5.40 6.20 -39.00
N GLU A 299 4.66 7.31 -38.92
CA GLU A 299 4.93 8.52 -39.70
C GLU A 299 5.80 9.55 -38.97
N THR A 300 5.54 9.78 -37.68
CA THR A 300 6.20 10.83 -36.89
C THR A 300 7.32 10.33 -35.99
N GLY A 301 7.49 9.02 -35.87
CA GLY A 301 8.49 8.41 -35.00
C GLY A 301 8.04 8.22 -33.56
N VAL A 302 8.98 8.26 -32.62
CA VAL A 302 8.75 8.05 -31.18
C VAL A 302 8.58 9.37 -30.48
N ASP A 303 7.50 9.51 -29.71
CA ASP A 303 7.34 10.61 -28.77
C ASP A 303 8.09 10.27 -27.46
N GLN A 304 9.29 10.83 -27.32
CA GLN A 304 10.11 10.60 -26.12
C GLN A 304 9.75 11.52 -24.96
N ASP A 305 9.02 12.59 -25.20
CA ASP A 305 8.66 13.57 -24.18
C ASP A 305 7.45 13.14 -23.37
N HIS A 306 6.58 12.29 -23.93
CA HIS A 306 5.34 11.85 -23.30
C HIS A 306 5.24 10.31 -23.19
N PRO A 307 6.06 9.66 -22.36
CA PRO A 307 5.96 8.23 -22.15
C PRO A 307 4.63 7.85 -21.49
N LEU A 308 4.08 6.71 -21.89
CA LEU A 308 3.01 6.09 -21.12
C LEU A 308 3.60 5.45 -19.87
N ILE A 309 3.06 5.81 -18.73
CA ILE A 309 3.49 5.25 -17.44
C ILE A 309 2.64 4.01 -17.11
N ILE A 310 3.31 2.90 -16.93
CA ILE A 310 2.72 1.59 -16.71
C ILE A 310 3.36 0.96 -15.47
N ARG A 311 2.68 0.03 -14.82
CA ARG A 311 3.25 -0.72 -13.68
C ARG A 311 3.92 -1.99 -14.15
N SER A 312 4.99 -2.35 -13.48
CA SER A 312 5.67 -3.64 -13.63
C SER A 312 4.68 -4.81 -13.47
N GLY A 313 4.86 -5.84 -14.29
CA GLY A 313 3.96 -6.99 -14.32
C GLY A 313 2.78 -6.86 -15.30
N ASN A 314 2.49 -5.66 -15.80
CA ASN A 314 1.52 -5.45 -16.87
C ASN A 314 2.04 -5.97 -18.20
N LYS A 315 1.12 -6.31 -19.10
CA LYS A 315 1.37 -6.79 -20.44
C LYS A 315 0.97 -5.74 -21.47
N LEU A 316 1.41 -5.91 -22.71
CA LEU A 316 1.00 -5.05 -23.82
C LEU A 316 -0.53 -5.00 -23.99
N PHE A 317 -1.23 -6.08 -23.62
CA PHE A 317 -2.69 -6.12 -23.61
C PHE A 317 -3.30 -5.01 -22.73
N ASP A 318 -2.75 -4.79 -21.55
CA ASP A 318 -3.26 -3.78 -20.59
C ASP A 318 -3.15 -2.36 -21.17
N VAL A 319 -2.09 -2.10 -21.92
CA VAL A 319 -1.88 -0.82 -22.64
C VAL A 319 -2.82 -0.72 -23.84
N ALA A 320 -2.90 -1.78 -24.64
CA ALA A 320 -3.77 -1.85 -25.82
C ALA A 320 -5.24 -1.65 -25.44
N GLU A 321 -5.69 -2.25 -24.33
CA GLU A 321 -7.05 -2.08 -23.82
C GLU A 321 -7.34 -0.64 -23.39
N LYS A 322 -6.37 0.01 -22.70
CA LYS A 322 -6.49 1.41 -22.29
C LYS A 322 -6.60 2.34 -23.50
N LEU A 323 -5.68 2.21 -24.47
CA LEU A 323 -5.67 3.01 -25.70
C LEU A 323 -6.90 2.69 -26.57
N GLY A 324 -7.26 1.42 -26.70
CA GLY A 324 -8.39 0.98 -27.51
C GLY A 324 -9.71 1.54 -27.02
N ARG A 325 -9.91 1.60 -25.70
CA ARG A 325 -11.11 2.24 -25.11
C ARG A 325 -11.19 3.73 -25.45
N ASP A 326 -10.06 4.44 -25.38
CA ASP A 326 -10.00 5.87 -25.63
C ASP A 326 -10.18 6.19 -27.12
N LEU A 327 -9.72 5.30 -28.02
CA LEU A 327 -9.74 5.50 -29.48
C LEU A 327 -10.86 4.71 -30.20
N GLY A 328 -11.59 3.84 -29.49
CA GLY A 328 -12.58 2.94 -30.10
C GLY A 328 -11.97 1.89 -31.03
N LEU A 329 -10.72 1.50 -30.81
CA LEU A 329 -9.96 0.57 -31.64
C LEU A 329 -9.73 -0.77 -30.91
N ALA A 330 -9.64 -1.86 -31.68
CA ALA A 330 -9.21 -3.17 -31.21
C ALA A 330 -7.86 -3.51 -31.83
N PHE A 331 -6.91 -3.93 -31.01
CA PHE A 331 -5.58 -4.31 -31.43
C PHE A 331 -5.40 -5.83 -31.27
N GLU A 332 -4.74 -6.49 -32.23
CA GLU A 332 -4.50 -7.92 -32.21
C GLU A 332 -3.04 -8.27 -31.85
N SER A 333 -2.10 -7.40 -32.18
CA SER A 333 -0.66 -7.59 -31.96
C SER A 333 0.04 -6.25 -31.75
N ALA A 334 1.33 -6.30 -31.46
CA ALA A 334 2.16 -5.13 -31.38
C ALA A 334 3.53 -5.37 -32.03
N LYS A 335 4.12 -4.32 -32.57
CA LYS A 335 5.52 -4.28 -32.96
C LYS A 335 6.31 -3.56 -31.89
N ILE A 336 7.45 -4.11 -31.50
CA ILE A 336 8.29 -3.56 -30.42
C ILE A 336 9.71 -3.28 -30.87
N TRP A 337 10.32 -2.26 -30.24
CA TRP A 337 11.71 -1.87 -30.42
C TRP A 337 12.34 -1.63 -29.03
N GLY A 338 13.66 -1.68 -28.96
CA GLY A 338 14.40 -1.48 -27.71
C GLY A 338 14.29 -2.64 -26.73
N PRO A 339 14.19 -2.38 -25.43
CA PRO A 339 14.15 -3.43 -24.41
C PRO A 339 13.01 -4.44 -24.66
N GLY A 340 13.31 -5.74 -24.53
CA GLY A 340 12.35 -6.82 -24.77
C GLY A 340 12.24 -7.28 -26.23
N ALA A 341 12.75 -6.52 -27.22
CA ALA A 341 12.79 -6.92 -28.60
C ALA A 341 14.10 -7.68 -28.94
N LYS A 342 14.00 -8.77 -29.68
CA LYS A 342 15.17 -9.48 -30.23
C LYS A 342 15.78 -8.75 -31.44
N PHE A 343 14.95 -8.04 -32.18
CA PHE A 343 15.32 -7.17 -33.32
C PHE A 343 14.31 -6.05 -33.45
N PRO A 344 14.70 -4.88 -34.02
CA PRO A 344 13.82 -3.73 -34.20
C PRO A 344 12.57 -4.08 -35.03
N GLY A 345 11.40 -3.66 -34.54
CA GLY A 345 10.11 -3.92 -35.21
C GLY A 345 9.60 -5.34 -35.07
N GLN A 346 10.09 -6.09 -34.11
CA GLN A 346 9.61 -7.46 -33.84
C GLN A 346 8.11 -7.44 -33.52
N GLN A 347 7.33 -8.20 -34.30
CA GLN A 347 5.92 -8.42 -33.99
C GLN A 347 5.78 -9.43 -32.85
N VAL A 348 4.98 -9.08 -31.85
CA VAL A 348 4.78 -9.87 -30.65
C VAL A 348 3.30 -9.93 -30.26
N SER A 349 2.94 -10.95 -29.49
CA SER A 349 1.60 -11.07 -28.92
C SER A 349 1.38 -10.00 -27.84
N LEU A 350 0.15 -9.54 -27.68
CA LEU A 350 -0.27 -8.66 -26.58
C LEU A 350 -0.06 -9.27 -25.18
N LYS A 351 0.23 -10.56 -25.08
CA LYS A 351 0.60 -11.23 -23.81
C LYS A 351 2.05 -10.96 -23.38
N THR A 352 2.84 -10.29 -24.21
CA THR A 352 4.24 -9.92 -23.92
C THR A 352 4.30 -8.96 -22.72
N GLN A 353 5.22 -9.24 -21.80
CA GLN A 353 5.48 -8.37 -20.65
C GLN A 353 6.19 -7.09 -21.09
N ILE A 354 5.81 -6.00 -20.47
CA ILE A 354 6.40 -4.67 -20.70
C ILE A 354 7.74 -4.56 -19.97
N GLN A 355 8.71 -3.92 -20.62
CA GLN A 355 10.00 -3.53 -20.05
C GLN A 355 10.16 -2.00 -20.11
N ASP A 356 10.91 -1.43 -19.16
CA ASP A 356 11.14 0.02 -19.11
C ASP A 356 11.91 0.48 -20.35
N GLY A 357 11.44 1.55 -20.97
CA GLY A 357 12.02 2.09 -22.22
C GLY A 357 11.61 1.35 -23.49
N MET A 358 10.67 0.41 -23.43
CA MET A 358 10.15 -0.27 -24.62
C MET A 358 9.38 0.71 -25.51
N GLU A 359 9.65 0.66 -26.83
CA GLU A 359 8.87 1.38 -27.83
C GLU A 359 7.86 0.43 -28.48
N VAL A 360 6.64 0.89 -28.72
CA VAL A 360 5.53 0.03 -29.16
C VAL A 360 4.69 0.74 -30.22
N THR A 361 4.34 -0.02 -31.26
CA THR A 361 3.26 0.31 -32.20
C THR A 361 2.23 -0.83 -32.16
N PHE A 362 0.99 -0.51 -31.84
CA PHE A 362 -0.10 -1.48 -31.86
C PHE A 362 -0.65 -1.66 -33.27
N VAL A 363 -1.01 -2.90 -33.62
CA VAL A 363 -1.48 -3.31 -34.94
C VAL A 363 -2.79 -4.04 -34.83
#